data_a373673786f5e7b1849cbe9c73b33e5b
#
_entry.id   a373673786f5e7b1849cbe9c73b33e5b
#
_cell.length_a   1.000
_cell.length_b   1.000
_cell.length_c   1.000
_cell.angle_alpha   90.00
_cell.angle_beta   90.00
_cell.angle_gamma   90.00
#
_symmetry.space_group_name_H-M   'P 1'
#
loop_
_entity.id
_entity.type
_entity.pdbx_description
1 polymer ?
#
loop_
_entity_poly.entity_id
_entity_poly.type
_entity_poly.pdbx_seq_one_letter_code
_entity_poly.pdbx_strand_id
1 'polypeptide(L)'
;MNVLVTGGGGFVGSYLIDRLLARGYQVRSFGRSAQPALEQKGVEVICGELVNPTDVTEACVGMDAVFHVAARAGVWGSWESFYQPNVVGTRNVLEACMTEGIARLVYTSTPSVVFNGQPIRGGGQEIPYGRNWLCHYAHTKAIAEKEALAANCDTLKVVALRPHLIF
;
A
#
# COMPACT_ATOMS: atom_id res chain seq x y z
N MET A 1 16.83 2.79 10.27
CA MET A 1 16.20 2.32 9.03
C MET A 1 15.26 3.38 8.53
N ASN A 2 15.36 3.71 7.26
CA ASN A 2 14.53 4.71 6.59
C ASN A 2 13.33 4.00 5.95
N VAL A 3 12.13 4.44 6.23
CA VAL A 3 10.93 3.76 5.74
C VAL A 3 9.98 4.74 5.07
N LEU A 4 9.45 4.35 3.92
CA LEU A 4 8.41 5.08 3.21
C LEU A 4 7.04 4.51 3.60
N VAL A 5 6.10 5.39 3.94
CA VAL A 5 4.69 5.03 4.12
C VAL A 5 3.86 5.79 3.08
N THR A 6 3.33 5.10 2.09
CA THR A 6 2.35 5.71 1.18
C THR A 6 0.99 5.80 1.88
N GLY A 7 0.30 6.91 1.72
CA GLY A 7 -0.98 7.13 2.39
C GLY A 7 -0.88 7.41 3.89
N GLY A 8 0.25 7.96 4.34
CA GLY A 8 0.51 8.28 5.74
C GLY A 8 -0.51 9.22 6.39
N GLY A 9 -1.13 10.11 5.62
CA GLY A 9 -2.20 10.98 6.12
C GLY A 9 -3.56 10.29 6.33
N GLY A 10 -3.70 9.01 5.95
CA GLY A 10 -4.91 8.22 6.19
C GLY A 10 -4.93 7.59 7.59
N PHE A 11 -6.07 7.02 7.98
CA PHE A 11 -6.27 6.42 9.31
C PHE A 11 -5.23 5.35 9.64
N VAL A 12 -5.06 4.37 8.77
CA VAL A 12 -4.08 3.27 8.98
C VAL A 12 -2.65 3.79 8.89
N GLY A 13 -2.37 4.65 7.89
CA GLY A 13 -1.04 5.19 7.66
C GLY A 13 -0.53 6.02 8.83
N SER A 14 -1.36 6.90 9.38
CA SER A 14 -0.98 7.75 10.52
C SER A 14 -0.68 6.93 11.78
N TYR A 15 -1.51 5.93 12.07
CA TYR A 15 -1.26 5.03 13.20
C TYR A 15 0.03 4.20 13.01
N LEU A 16 0.27 3.70 11.78
CA LEU A 16 1.50 2.99 11.46
C LEU A 16 2.73 3.88 11.64
N ILE A 17 2.67 5.12 11.17
CA ILE A 17 3.74 6.10 11.34
C ILE A 17 4.08 6.31 12.81
N ASP A 18 3.09 6.50 13.68
CA ASP A 18 3.31 6.65 15.12
C ASP A 18 4.05 5.42 15.70
N ARG A 19 3.70 4.22 15.27
CA ARG A 19 4.37 2.99 15.70
C ARG A 19 5.79 2.85 15.15
N LEU A 20 6.07 3.33 13.95
CA LEU A 20 7.40 3.32 13.35
C LEU A 20 8.32 4.33 14.03
N LEU A 21 7.83 5.55 14.28
CA LEU A 21 8.56 6.58 15.03
C LEU A 21 8.91 6.11 16.46
N ALA A 22 7.96 5.47 17.15
CA ALA A 22 8.19 4.92 18.50
C ALA A 22 9.26 3.80 18.53
N ARG A 23 9.57 3.19 17.37
CA ARG A 23 10.67 2.21 17.20
C ARG A 23 11.97 2.83 16.71
N GLY A 24 12.03 4.16 16.58
CA GLY A 24 13.23 4.88 16.16
C GLY A 24 13.51 4.82 14.66
N TYR A 25 12.52 4.52 13.82
CA TYR A 25 12.68 4.61 12.38
C TYR A 25 12.59 6.05 11.89
N GLN A 26 13.35 6.38 10.86
CA GLN A 26 13.16 7.60 10.09
C GLN A 26 12.02 7.34 9.10
N VAL A 27 10.99 8.18 9.14
CA VAL A 27 9.78 7.94 8.36
C VAL A 27 9.58 9.05 7.33
N ARG A 28 9.36 8.64 6.10
CA ARG A 28 8.87 9.48 5.01
C ARG A 28 7.42 9.10 4.72
N SER A 29 6.54 10.08 4.58
CA SER A 29 5.16 9.91 4.16
C SER A 29 4.98 10.41 2.74
N PHE A 30 4.31 9.63 1.90
CA PHE A 30 3.95 10.01 0.54
C PHE A 30 2.43 10.05 0.36
N GLY A 31 1.94 11.15 -0.19
CA GLY A 31 0.52 11.32 -0.44
C GLY A 31 0.20 12.58 -1.24
N ARG A 32 -1.07 12.78 -1.59
CA ARG A 32 -1.51 13.86 -2.50
C ARG A 32 -1.52 15.26 -1.88
N SER A 33 -1.52 15.34 -0.57
CA SER A 33 -1.72 16.61 0.15
C SER A 33 -0.67 16.78 1.25
N ALA A 34 -0.38 18.02 1.62
CA ALA A 34 0.40 18.36 2.79
C ALA A 34 -0.15 17.70 4.06
N GLN A 35 0.73 17.31 4.96
CA GLN A 35 0.41 16.57 6.19
C GLN A 35 1.08 17.23 7.40
N PRO A 36 0.67 18.49 7.76
CA PRO A 36 1.37 19.27 8.79
C PRO A 36 1.46 18.57 10.16
N ALA A 37 0.44 17.75 10.50
CA ALA A 37 0.46 16.99 11.74
C ALA A 37 1.55 15.88 11.76
N LEU A 38 1.95 15.36 10.60
CA LEU A 38 3.06 14.42 10.51
C LEU A 38 4.41 15.13 10.51
N GLU A 39 4.49 16.28 9.83
CA GLU A 39 5.71 17.12 9.83
C GLU A 39 6.08 17.57 11.25
N GLN A 40 5.09 17.94 12.07
CA GLN A 40 5.29 18.27 13.49
C GLN A 40 5.84 17.11 14.33
N LYS A 41 5.64 15.87 13.88
CA LYS A 41 6.21 14.65 14.49
C LYS A 41 7.60 14.31 13.96
N GLY A 42 8.18 15.13 13.06
CA GLY A 42 9.48 14.88 12.44
C GLY A 42 9.44 13.92 11.25
N VAL A 43 8.25 13.71 10.66
CA VAL A 43 8.08 12.92 9.44
C VAL A 43 8.39 13.79 8.23
N GLU A 44 9.22 13.30 7.32
CA GLU A 44 9.41 13.91 6.01
C GLU A 44 8.17 13.67 5.15
N VAL A 45 7.55 14.73 4.64
CA VAL A 45 6.34 14.62 3.81
C VAL A 45 6.67 14.97 2.36
N ILE A 46 6.38 14.04 1.45
CA ILE A 46 6.45 14.26 0.00
C ILE A 46 5.04 14.23 -0.58
N CYS A 47 4.67 15.31 -1.29
CA CYS A 47 3.42 15.40 -2.00
C CYS A 47 3.58 14.93 -3.44
N GLY A 48 2.70 14.03 -3.89
CA GLY A 48 2.71 13.51 -5.25
C GLY A 48 1.58 12.53 -5.51
N GLU A 49 1.49 12.05 -6.74
CA GLU A 49 0.47 11.13 -7.20
C GLU A 49 1.04 9.72 -7.42
N LEU A 50 0.38 8.70 -6.88
CA LEU A 50 0.80 7.30 -7.09
C LEU A 50 0.84 6.90 -8.58
N VAL A 51 0.02 7.53 -9.41
CA VAL A 51 -0.04 7.26 -10.85
C VAL A 51 1.08 7.93 -11.63
N ASN A 52 1.83 8.83 -11.01
CA ASN A 52 3.02 9.44 -11.58
C ASN A 52 4.27 8.65 -11.14
N PRO A 53 4.94 7.92 -12.04
CA PRO A 53 6.10 7.10 -11.67
C PRO A 53 7.27 7.94 -11.15
N THR A 54 7.46 9.17 -11.62
CA THR A 54 8.52 10.06 -11.16
C THR A 54 8.34 10.43 -9.70
N ASP A 55 7.12 10.87 -9.30
CA ASP A 55 6.82 11.23 -7.91
C ASP A 55 7.07 10.04 -6.96
N VAL A 56 6.69 8.83 -7.39
CA VAL A 56 6.86 7.62 -6.59
C VAL A 56 8.34 7.24 -6.46
N THR A 57 9.11 7.33 -7.54
CA THR A 57 10.55 7.05 -7.53
C THR A 57 11.27 8.02 -6.62
N GLU A 58 11.00 9.33 -6.73
CA GLU A 58 11.58 10.34 -5.84
C GLU A 58 11.27 10.07 -4.36
N ALA A 59 10.02 9.65 -4.06
CA ALA A 59 9.66 9.28 -2.70
C ALA A 59 10.41 8.05 -2.18
N CYS A 60 10.83 7.14 -3.06
CA CYS A 60 11.55 5.92 -2.72
C CYS A 60 13.07 6.11 -2.53
N VAL A 61 13.66 7.21 -3.02
CA VAL A 61 15.11 7.46 -2.92
C VAL A 61 15.62 7.36 -1.48
N GLY A 62 16.58 6.48 -1.23
CA GLY A 62 17.25 6.31 0.07
C GLY A 62 16.41 5.57 1.13
N MET A 63 15.36 4.88 0.74
CA MET A 63 14.53 4.10 1.66
C MET A 63 14.98 2.64 1.74
N ASP A 64 14.91 2.04 2.93
CA ASP A 64 15.23 0.63 3.20
C ASP A 64 14.00 -0.28 3.04
N ALA A 65 12.80 0.27 3.25
CA ALA A 65 11.54 -0.46 3.16
C ALA A 65 10.36 0.46 2.80
N VAL A 66 9.34 -0.11 2.17
CA VAL A 66 8.08 0.58 1.85
C VAL A 66 6.91 -0.10 2.53
N PHE A 67 6.06 0.69 3.19
CA PHE A 67 4.73 0.30 3.63
C PHE A 67 3.71 0.94 2.67
N HIS A 68 3.21 0.15 1.73
CA HIS A 68 2.25 0.63 0.75
C HIS A 68 0.83 0.50 1.30
N VAL A 69 0.36 1.60 1.92
CA VAL A 69 -0.96 1.69 2.57
C VAL A 69 -1.97 2.45 1.71
N ALA A 70 -1.48 3.34 0.86
CA ALA A 70 -2.33 4.15 0.00
C ALA A 70 -3.20 3.29 -0.93
N ALA A 71 -4.49 3.56 -0.93
CA ALA A 71 -5.45 2.98 -1.86
C ALA A 71 -6.69 3.87 -1.94
N ARG A 72 -7.38 3.83 -3.08
CA ARG A 72 -8.77 4.29 -3.13
C ARG A 72 -9.66 3.17 -2.59
N ALA A 73 -10.22 3.37 -1.41
CA ALA A 73 -11.23 2.52 -0.80
C ALA A 73 -12.64 3.02 -1.15
N GLY A 74 -13.64 2.16 -0.99
CA GLY A 74 -15.04 2.49 -1.17
C GLY A 74 -15.76 1.52 -2.09
N VAL A 75 -17.08 1.68 -2.19
CA VAL A 75 -17.97 0.79 -2.95
C VAL A 75 -18.34 1.43 -4.29
N TRP A 76 -18.45 2.75 -4.35
CA TRP A 76 -18.96 3.50 -5.50
C TRP A 76 -17.85 4.22 -6.26
N GLY A 77 -17.94 4.19 -7.58
CA GLY A 77 -17.04 4.87 -8.51
C GLY A 77 -16.85 4.07 -9.78
N SER A 78 -16.28 4.71 -10.81
CA SER A 78 -15.92 4.03 -12.06
C SER A 78 -14.75 3.06 -11.84
N TRP A 79 -14.63 2.05 -12.70
CA TRP A 79 -13.46 1.15 -12.73
C TRP A 79 -12.15 1.93 -12.72
N GLU A 80 -12.02 2.88 -13.61
CA GLU A 80 -10.80 3.68 -13.79
C GLU A 80 -10.40 4.43 -12.51
N SER A 81 -11.38 4.94 -11.77
CA SER A 81 -11.10 5.67 -10.53
C SER A 81 -10.51 4.79 -9.40
N PHE A 82 -10.70 3.47 -9.46
CA PHE A 82 -10.06 2.51 -8.58
C PHE A 82 -8.82 1.90 -9.19
N TYR A 83 -8.84 1.61 -10.49
CA TYR A 83 -7.75 0.96 -11.19
C TYR A 83 -6.47 1.80 -11.17
N GLN A 84 -6.58 3.08 -11.47
CA GLN A 84 -5.42 3.98 -11.49
C GLN A 84 -4.68 4.02 -10.13
N PRO A 85 -5.28 4.39 -9.00
CA PRO A 85 -4.53 4.46 -7.76
C PRO A 85 -4.17 3.08 -7.19
N ASN A 86 -5.05 2.05 -7.36
CA ASN A 86 -4.85 0.76 -6.70
C ASN A 86 -3.95 -0.19 -7.48
N VAL A 87 -4.02 -0.18 -8.82
CA VAL A 87 -3.23 -1.09 -9.66
C VAL A 87 -2.03 -0.37 -10.26
N VAL A 88 -2.26 0.71 -11.02
CA VAL A 88 -1.16 1.45 -11.64
C VAL A 88 -0.25 2.05 -10.56
N GLY A 89 -0.82 2.65 -9.52
CA GLY A 89 -0.05 3.17 -8.39
C GLY A 89 0.78 2.09 -7.68
N THR A 90 0.25 0.87 -7.51
CA THR A 90 1.01 -0.24 -6.93
C THR A 90 2.16 -0.69 -7.85
N ARG A 91 1.94 -0.74 -9.17
CA ARG A 91 2.99 -1.05 -10.15
C ARG A 91 4.14 -0.04 -10.08
N ASN A 92 3.82 1.25 -10.00
CA ASN A 92 4.83 2.30 -9.86
C ASN A 92 5.63 2.14 -8.56
N VAL A 93 4.98 1.78 -7.44
CA VAL A 93 5.68 1.50 -6.17
C VAL A 93 6.60 0.30 -6.30
N LEU A 94 6.16 -0.78 -6.95
CA LEU A 94 6.98 -1.97 -7.18
C LEU A 94 8.21 -1.66 -8.05
N GLU A 95 8.01 -0.93 -9.14
CA GLU A 95 9.07 -0.49 -10.04
C GLU A 95 10.08 0.42 -9.32
N ALA A 96 9.60 1.39 -8.56
CA ALA A 96 10.44 2.26 -7.74
C ALA A 96 11.24 1.47 -6.70
N CYS A 97 10.64 0.47 -6.03
CA CYS A 97 11.37 -0.40 -5.10
C CYS A 97 12.51 -1.14 -5.80
N MET A 98 12.29 -1.67 -6.99
CA MET A 98 13.32 -2.37 -7.75
C MET A 98 14.42 -1.42 -8.23
N THR A 99 14.05 -0.24 -8.74
CA THR A 99 14.99 0.77 -9.23
C THR A 99 15.90 1.31 -8.13
N GLU A 100 15.33 1.59 -6.96
CA GLU A 100 16.04 2.14 -5.80
C GLU A 100 16.69 1.06 -4.91
N GLY A 101 16.60 -0.21 -5.26
CA GLY A 101 17.19 -1.31 -4.52
C GLY A 101 16.58 -1.54 -3.14
N ILE A 102 15.30 -1.22 -2.96
CA ILE A 102 14.58 -1.39 -1.70
C ILE A 102 14.32 -2.87 -1.44
N ALA A 103 14.77 -3.35 -0.30
CA ALA A 103 14.77 -4.78 -0.01
C ALA A 103 13.41 -5.32 0.49
N ARG A 104 12.49 -4.47 0.96
CA ARG A 104 11.26 -4.89 1.64
C ARG A 104 10.07 -4.04 1.26
N LEU A 105 8.96 -4.70 0.92
CA LEU A 105 7.66 -4.07 0.69
C LEU A 105 6.57 -4.76 1.51
N VAL A 106 5.86 -4.00 2.30
CA VAL A 106 4.63 -4.45 2.99
C VAL A 106 3.43 -3.84 2.26
N TYR A 107 2.66 -4.66 1.59
CA TYR A 107 1.47 -4.27 0.86
C TYR A 107 0.22 -4.40 1.74
N THR A 108 -0.52 -3.33 1.94
CA THR A 108 -1.80 -3.36 2.65
C THR A 108 -2.92 -3.74 1.70
N SER A 109 -3.40 -4.96 1.83
CA SER A 109 -4.52 -5.52 1.08
C SER A 109 -5.83 -5.47 1.87
N THR A 110 -6.75 -6.37 1.58
CA THR A 110 -8.07 -6.47 2.21
C THR A 110 -8.59 -7.91 2.14
N PRO A 111 -9.36 -8.42 3.10
CA PRO A 111 -10.04 -9.72 2.99
C PRO A 111 -11.01 -9.80 1.81
N SER A 112 -11.48 -8.66 1.30
CA SER A 112 -12.38 -8.62 0.15
C SER A 112 -11.80 -9.26 -1.11
N VAL A 113 -10.48 -9.41 -1.20
CA VAL A 113 -9.82 -10.05 -2.36
C VAL A 113 -10.10 -11.56 -2.45
N VAL A 114 -10.43 -12.19 -1.34
CA VAL A 114 -10.76 -13.62 -1.26
C VAL A 114 -12.24 -13.88 -0.97
N PHE A 115 -13.05 -12.82 -0.86
CA PHE A 115 -14.47 -12.96 -0.59
C PHE A 115 -15.22 -13.52 -1.81
N ASN A 116 -15.98 -14.58 -1.61
CA ASN A 116 -16.73 -15.28 -2.65
C ASN A 116 -18.25 -15.35 -2.37
N GLY A 117 -18.75 -14.49 -1.46
CA GLY A 117 -20.15 -14.46 -1.06
C GLY A 117 -20.49 -15.36 0.15
N GLN A 118 -19.52 -16.10 0.68
CA GLN A 118 -19.69 -16.93 1.87
C GLN A 118 -18.86 -16.42 3.05
N PRO A 119 -19.32 -16.62 4.30
CA PRO A 119 -18.53 -16.26 5.48
C PRO A 119 -17.17 -16.97 5.50
N ILE A 120 -16.12 -16.21 5.74
CA ILE A 120 -14.77 -16.75 5.93
C ILE A 120 -14.61 -17.14 7.40
N ARG A 121 -14.38 -18.42 7.68
CA ARG A 121 -14.17 -18.94 9.04
C ARG A 121 -12.87 -19.73 9.07
N GLY A 122 -11.96 -19.36 9.99
CA GLY A 122 -10.69 -20.07 10.21
C GLY A 122 -9.78 -20.12 8.99
N GLY A 123 -9.93 -19.19 8.03
CA GLY A 123 -9.15 -19.17 6.81
C GLY A 123 -7.78 -18.50 7.00
N GLY A 124 -6.75 -19.06 6.35
CA GLY A 124 -5.41 -18.55 6.28
C GLY A 124 -5.05 -18.00 4.90
N GLN A 125 -3.77 -18.03 4.59
CA GLN A 125 -3.23 -17.54 3.31
C GLN A 125 -3.64 -18.40 2.09
N GLU A 126 -4.08 -19.62 2.32
CA GLU A 126 -4.48 -20.61 1.31
C GLU A 126 -5.85 -20.32 0.67
N ILE A 127 -6.63 -19.38 1.23
CA ILE A 127 -7.94 -19.05 0.67
C ILE A 127 -7.76 -18.49 -0.74
N PRO A 128 -8.41 -19.11 -1.77
CA PRO A 128 -8.28 -18.65 -3.15
C PRO A 128 -8.89 -17.26 -3.33
N TYR A 129 -8.37 -16.52 -4.28
CA TYR A 129 -8.97 -15.24 -4.68
C TYR A 129 -10.42 -15.41 -5.14
N GLY A 130 -11.23 -14.42 -4.82
CA GLY A 130 -12.61 -14.34 -5.32
C GLY A 130 -12.64 -14.32 -6.85
N ARG A 131 -13.80 -14.71 -7.42
CA ARG A 131 -14.03 -14.70 -8.88
C ARG A 131 -15.05 -13.64 -9.28
N ASN A 132 -16.02 -13.38 -8.40
CA ASN A 132 -17.13 -12.45 -8.63
C ASN A 132 -17.09 -11.37 -7.55
N TRP A 133 -16.28 -10.32 -7.77
CA TRP A 133 -16.19 -9.23 -6.81
C TRP A 133 -17.41 -8.32 -6.85
N LEU A 134 -17.90 -7.95 -5.68
CA LEU A 134 -19.08 -7.10 -5.51
C LEU A 134 -18.84 -5.63 -5.89
N CYS A 135 -17.57 -5.20 -5.94
CA CYS A 135 -17.20 -3.83 -6.26
C CYS A 135 -15.80 -3.74 -6.90
N HIS A 136 -15.55 -2.64 -7.59
CA HIS A 136 -14.27 -2.38 -8.25
C HIS A 136 -13.10 -2.31 -7.26
N TYR A 137 -13.33 -1.87 -6.03
CA TYR A 137 -12.31 -1.86 -4.98
C TYR A 137 -11.72 -3.26 -4.76
N ALA A 138 -12.57 -4.23 -4.44
CA ALA A 138 -12.12 -5.60 -4.17
C ALA A 138 -11.38 -6.21 -5.38
N HIS A 139 -11.90 -5.99 -6.58
CA HIS A 139 -11.28 -6.48 -7.81
C HIS A 139 -9.90 -5.85 -8.05
N THR A 140 -9.79 -4.52 -7.98
CA THR A 140 -8.52 -3.83 -8.18
C THR A 140 -7.49 -4.17 -7.10
N LYS A 141 -7.92 -4.34 -5.85
CA LYS A 141 -7.04 -4.80 -4.77
C LYS A 141 -6.55 -6.24 -4.98
N ALA A 142 -7.39 -7.12 -5.55
CA ALA A 142 -6.98 -8.49 -5.88
C ALA A 142 -5.94 -8.53 -7.01
N ILE A 143 -6.08 -7.68 -8.03
CA ILE A 143 -5.09 -7.55 -9.11
C ILE A 143 -3.77 -7.07 -8.51
N ALA A 144 -3.80 -5.96 -7.78
CA ALA A 144 -2.60 -5.35 -7.20
C ALA A 144 -1.89 -6.26 -6.18
N GLU A 145 -2.63 -7.02 -5.37
CA GLU A 145 -2.02 -7.99 -4.44
C GLU A 145 -1.31 -9.12 -5.18
N LYS A 146 -1.92 -9.66 -6.25
CA LYS A 146 -1.28 -10.70 -7.07
C LYS A 146 0.02 -10.19 -7.70
N GLU A 147 0.00 -8.98 -8.24
CA GLU A 147 1.18 -8.36 -8.85
C GLU A 147 2.26 -8.07 -7.79
N ALA A 148 1.86 -7.55 -6.63
CA ALA A 148 2.79 -7.31 -5.52
C ALA A 148 3.47 -8.61 -5.06
N LEU A 149 2.71 -9.69 -4.85
CA LEU A 149 3.27 -10.97 -4.44
C LEU A 149 4.12 -11.62 -5.54
N ALA A 150 3.75 -11.44 -6.81
CA ALA A 150 4.53 -11.93 -7.95
C ALA A 150 5.89 -11.23 -8.12
N ALA A 151 6.01 -9.99 -7.62
CA ALA A 151 7.27 -9.24 -7.62
C ALA A 151 8.26 -9.72 -6.53
N ASN A 152 7.87 -10.65 -5.66
CA ASN A 152 8.74 -11.21 -4.62
C ASN A 152 9.91 -11.96 -5.27
N CYS A 153 11.12 -11.51 -5.00
CA CYS A 153 12.36 -12.08 -5.53
C CYS A 153 13.49 -11.96 -4.50
N ASP A 154 14.72 -12.32 -4.90
CA ASP A 154 15.85 -12.28 -3.97
C ASP A 154 16.21 -10.86 -3.50
N THR A 155 16.01 -9.87 -4.33
CA THR A 155 16.33 -8.46 -4.04
C THR A 155 15.18 -7.69 -3.43
N LEU A 156 13.91 -8.10 -3.64
CA LEU A 156 12.73 -7.46 -3.06
C LEU A 156 11.84 -8.50 -2.38
N LYS A 157 11.75 -8.45 -1.06
CA LYS A 157 10.85 -9.30 -0.27
C LYS A 157 9.51 -8.58 -0.06
N VAL A 158 8.43 -9.24 -0.52
CA VAL A 158 7.08 -8.67 -0.46
C VAL A 158 6.19 -9.49 0.46
N VAL A 159 5.46 -8.79 1.33
CA VAL A 159 4.41 -9.36 2.19
C VAL A 159 3.12 -8.60 1.96
N ALA A 160 2.01 -9.32 1.77
CA ALA A 160 0.67 -8.74 1.71
C ALA A 160 -0.08 -9.02 3.00
N LEU A 161 -0.62 -7.96 3.61
CA LEU A 161 -1.46 -8.03 4.81
C LEU A 161 -2.91 -7.73 4.44
N ARG A 162 -3.84 -8.55 4.92
CA ARG A 162 -5.29 -8.39 4.70
C ARG A 162 -5.96 -8.04 6.04
N PRO A 163 -5.85 -6.80 6.52
CA PRO A 163 -6.48 -6.40 7.77
C PRO A 163 -8.01 -6.47 7.64
N HIS A 164 -8.66 -7.00 8.68
CA HIS A 164 -10.11 -7.14 8.76
C HIS A 164 -10.64 -6.14 9.79
N LEU A 165 -11.67 -5.38 9.42
CA LEU A 165 -12.33 -4.37 10.27
C LEU A 165 -11.33 -3.49 11.05
N ILE A 166 -10.93 -2.41 10.42
CA ILE A 166 -10.10 -1.37 11.05
C ILE A 166 -11.04 -0.26 11.56
N PHE A 167 -11.02 0.01 12.87
CA PHE A 167 -11.85 0.98 13.55
C PHE A 167 -11.10 1.66 14.71
#